data_163176ee0d7815d6491d56b7f65acb6c
#
_entry.id   163176ee0d7815d6491d56b7f65acb6c
#
_cell.length_a   1.000
_cell.length_b   1.000
_cell.length_c   1.000
_cell.angle_alpha   90.00
_cell.angle_beta   90.00
_cell.angle_gamma   90.00
#
_symmetry.space_group_name_H-M   'P 1'
#
loop_
_entity.id
_entity.type
_entity.pdbx_description
1 polymer ?
#
loop_
_entity_poly.entity_id
_entity_poly.type
_entity_poly.pdbx_seq_one_letter_code
_entity_poly.pdbx_strand_id
1 'polypeptide(L)'
;MPPKYHLIDGLPKSVSPSSHAAEADGFVFLTGQFGRDLDNPDAPLPEGIEAQTERTLANMRRVLGALGLTMENIASVRVFLTQFKRDYAAMNAVYARHFAGAARPARTCVGVTDLVRDALIEIDCVAKR
;
A
#
# COMPACT_ATOMS: atom_id res chain seq x y z
N MET A 1 0.66 26.87 1.76
CA MET A 1 1.82 26.24 1.10
C MET A 1 1.38 24.97 0.38
N PRO A 2 1.89 24.70 -0.81
CA PRO A 2 1.59 23.44 -1.47
C PRO A 2 2.20 22.26 -0.70
N PRO A 3 1.65 21.07 -0.89
CA PRO A 3 2.24 19.86 -0.31
C PRO A 3 3.67 19.64 -0.81
N LYS A 4 4.45 18.94 -0.03
CA LYS A 4 5.75 18.45 -0.45
C LYS A 4 5.58 17.10 -1.14
N TYR A 5 6.10 16.96 -2.36
CA TYR A 5 6.00 15.72 -3.12
C TYR A 5 7.31 14.94 -3.02
N HIS A 6 7.21 13.66 -2.71
CA HIS A 6 8.35 12.79 -2.51
C HIS A 6 8.57 11.87 -3.71
N LEU A 7 9.70 12.04 -4.38
CA LEU A 7 10.22 11.10 -5.36
C LEU A 7 11.42 10.42 -4.71
N ILE A 8 11.25 9.16 -4.33
CA ILE A 8 12.22 8.44 -3.51
C ILE A 8 13.27 7.78 -4.41
N ASP A 9 14.54 8.13 -4.20
CA ASP A 9 15.64 7.51 -4.92
C ASP A 9 15.76 6.03 -4.54
N GLY A 10 16.08 5.19 -5.53
CA GLY A 10 16.23 3.75 -5.33
C GLY A 10 14.91 2.96 -5.43
N LEU A 11 13.77 3.64 -5.51
CA LEU A 11 12.50 2.99 -5.79
C LEU A 11 12.08 3.26 -7.25
N PRO A 12 11.42 2.29 -7.90
CA PRO A 12 10.92 2.53 -9.25
C PRO A 12 9.83 3.61 -9.22
N LYS A 13 9.72 4.37 -10.31
CA LYS A 13 8.65 5.35 -10.45
C LYS A 13 7.29 4.67 -10.34
N SER A 14 6.29 5.42 -9.89
CA SER A 14 4.90 4.97 -9.92
C SER A 14 4.51 4.57 -11.35
N VAL A 15 3.64 3.59 -11.48
CA VAL A 15 3.10 3.16 -12.78
C VAL A 15 2.19 4.22 -13.39
N SER A 16 1.74 5.18 -12.60
CA SER A 16 0.94 6.32 -13.01
C SER A 16 1.76 7.62 -12.91
N PRO A 17 1.30 8.72 -13.53
CA PRO A 17 1.97 10.03 -13.38
C PRO A 17 1.70 10.60 -11.97
N SER A 18 2.45 10.14 -10.99
CA SER A 18 2.30 10.50 -9.57
C SER A 18 3.64 10.45 -8.86
N SER A 19 3.69 11.02 -7.66
CA SER A 19 4.83 10.90 -6.74
C SER A 19 4.65 9.65 -5.87
N HIS A 20 5.72 9.21 -5.18
CA HIS A 20 5.61 8.10 -4.23
C HIS A 20 4.75 8.46 -3.03
N ALA A 21 4.80 9.71 -2.61
CA ALA A 21 4.00 10.23 -1.51
C ALA A 21 3.87 11.76 -1.62
N ALA A 22 2.86 12.30 -0.96
CA ALA A 22 2.70 13.74 -0.77
C ALA A 22 2.56 14.01 0.73
N GLU A 23 3.12 15.13 1.17
CA GLU A 23 3.11 15.46 2.60
C GLU A 23 2.60 16.88 2.81
N ALA A 24 1.69 17.04 3.78
CA ALA A 24 1.16 18.32 4.21
C ALA A 24 0.81 18.26 5.69
N ASP A 25 1.23 19.26 6.45
CA ASP A 25 0.92 19.40 7.88
C ASP A 25 1.25 18.16 8.72
N GLY A 26 2.33 17.46 8.37
CA GLY A 26 2.73 16.24 9.05
C GLY A 26 1.97 14.99 8.64
N PHE A 27 0.98 15.11 7.77
CA PHE A 27 0.30 13.96 7.17
C PHE A 27 1.02 13.55 5.88
N VAL A 28 1.27 12.26 5.75
CA VAL A 28 1.95 11.69 4.60
C VAL A 28 0.97 10.76 3.89
N PHE A 29 0.66 11.10 2.64
CA PHE A 29 -0.28 10.38 1.79
C PHE A 29 0.52 9.51 0.84
N LEU A 30 0.44 8.19 1.00
CA LEU A 30 1.12 7.26 0.09
C LEU A 30 0.28 7.02 -1.16
N THR A 31 0.93 7.03 -2.31
CA THR A 31 0.33 6.52 -3.55
C THR A 31 0.02 5.03 -3.36
N GLY A 32 -1.10 4.58 -3.95
CA GLY A 32 -1.54 3.20 -3.86
C GLY A 32 -0.44 2.22 -4.21
N GLN A 33 -0.27 1.19 -3.38
CA GLN A 33 0.68 0.12 -3.57
C GLN A 33 -0.04 -1.16 -3.99
N PHE A 34 0.60 -1.94 -4.83
CA PHE A 34 0.15 -3.27 -5.19
C PHE A 34 1.35 -4.22 -5.17
N GLY A 35 1.14 -5.48 -5.49
CA GLY A 35 2.13 -6.53 -5.24
C GLY A 35 3.28 -6.61 -6.24
N ARG A 36 3.68 -5.49 -6.89
CA ARG A 36 4.84 -5.52 -7.78
C ARG A 36 6.15 -5.65 -7.01
N ASP A 37 7.14 -6.23 -7.66
CA ASP A 37 8.49 -6.31 -7.11
C ASP A 37 9.18 -4.95 -7.31
N LEU A 38 9.51 -4.26 -6.24
CA LEU A 38 10.15 -2.94 -6.34
C LEU A 38 11.59 -3.01 -6.84
N ASP A 39 12.24 -4.16 -6.74
CA ASP A 39 13.61 -4.35 -7.23
C ASP A 39 13.63 -4.88 -8.67
N ASN A 40 12.53 -5.42 -9.16
CA ASN A 40 12.35 -5.88 -10.53
C ASN A 40 10.90 -5.60 -10.96
N PRO A 41 10.56 -4.32 -11.23
CA PRO A 41 9.15 -3.91 -11.39
C PRO A 41 8.43 -4.54 -12.57
N ASP A 42 9.15 -5.07 -13.56
CA ASP A 42 8.56 -5.73 -14.72
C ASP A 42 8.30 -7.23 -14.50
N ALA A 43 8.74 -7.78 -13.36
CA ALA A 43 8.48 -9.18 -13.02
C ALA A 43 6.98 -9.42 -12.84
N PRO A 44 6.49 -10.64 -13.12
CA PRO A 44 5.09 -10.98 -12.85
C PRO A 44 4.72 -10.75 -11.39
N LEU A 45 3.46 -10.38 -11.14
CA LEU A 45 2.95 -10.26 -9.79
C LEU A 45 2.93 -11.65 -9.12
N PRO A 46 3.05 -11.72 -7.78
CA PRO A 46 2.89 -12.99 -7.07
C PRO A 46 1.50 -13.57 -7.35
N GLU A 47 1.39 -14.89 -7.32
CA GLU A 47 0.11 -15.55 -7.52
C GLU A 47 -0.69 -15.63 -6.22
N GLY A 48 -1.98 -15.27 -6.33
CA GLY A 48 -2.94 -15.38 -5.25
C GLY A 48 -2.94 -14.19 -4.31
N ILE A 49 -4.06 -14.06 -3.60
CA ILE A 49 -4.32 -12.90 -2.74
C ILE A 49 -3.35 -12.82 -1.55
N GLU A 50 -2.97 -13.94 -0.98
CA GLU A 50 -2.10 -13.96 0.19
C GLU A 50 -0.71 -13.41 -0.15
N ALA A 51 -0.10 -13.92 -1.23
CA ALA A 51 1.20 -13.46 -1.67
C ALA A 51 1.16 -12.00 -2.15
N GLN A 52 0.11 -11.60 -2.85
CA GLN A 52 -0.03 -10.20 -3.29
C GLN A 52 -0.24 -9.26 -2.10
N THR A 53 -1.01 -9.66 -1.09
CA THR A 53 -1.20 -8.85 0.12
C THR A 53 0.11 -8.69 0.88
N GLU A 54 0.86 -9.78 1.07
CA GLU A 54 2.18 -9.73 1.72
C GLU A 54 3.12 -8.75 1.02
N ARG A 55 3.23 -8.85 -0.30
CA ARG A 55 4.11 -7.97 -1.07
C ARG A 55 3.63 -6.52 -1.02
N THR A 56 2.34 -6.30 -1.13
CA THR A 56 1.76 -4.95 -1.08
C THR A 56 2.07 -4.26 0.24
N LEU A 57 1.89 -4.96 1.36
CA LEU A 57 2.19 -4.41 2.70
C LEU A 57 3.70 -4.23 2.92
N ALA A 58 4.52 -5.14 2.40
CA ALA A 58 5.97 -4.97 2.42
C ALA A 58 6.41 -3.73 1.62
N ASN A 59 5.78 -3.47 0.48
CA ASN A 59 6.03 -2.28 -0.32
C ASN A 59 5.66 -1.01 0.44
N MET A 60 4.51 -1.00 1.11
CA MET A 60 4.11 0.13 1.96
C MET A 60 5.13 0.40 3.05
N ARG A 61 5.57 -0.64 3.74
CA ARG A 61 6.60 -0.55 4.78
C ARG A 61 7.89 0.05 4.23
N ARG A 62 8.28 -0.35 3.04
CA ARG A 62 9.50 0.14 2.40
C ARG A 62 9.40 1.62 2.02
N VAL A 63 8.27 2.05 1.46
CA VAL A 63 8.05 3.46 1.13
C VAL A 63 8.02 4.32 2.40
N LEU A 64 7.29 3.89 3.43
CA LEU A 64 7.25 4.57 4.72
C LEU A 64 8.66 4.69 5.34
N GLY A 65 9.41 3.59 5.33
CA GLY A 65 10.77 3.57 5.86
C GLY A 65 11.70 4.56 5.19
N ALA A 66 11.58 4.72 3.87
CA ALA A 66 12.36 5.70 3.12
C ALA A 66 12.02 7.15 3.53
N LEU A 67 10.84 7.37 4.12
CA LEU A 67 10.40 8.67 4.61
C LEU A 67 10.58 8.82 6.13
N GLY A 68 11.27 7.87 6.77
CA GLY A 68 11.52 7.89 8.21
C GLY A 68 10.32 7.48 9.05
N LEU A 69 9.38 6.74 8.47
CA LEU A 69 8.15 6.32 9.12
C LEU A 69 8.07 4.80 9.23
N THR A 70 7.18 4.33 10.09
CA THR A 70 6.89 2.90 10.25
C THR A 70 5.39 2.65 10.08
N MET A 71 4.99 1.39 10.10
CA MET A 71 3.57 1.01 10.05
C MET A 71 2.78 1.60 11.23
N GLU A 72 3.43 1.88 12.35
CA GLU A 72 2.78 2.51 13.52
C GLU A 72 2.37 3.96 13.29
N ASN A 73 2.93 4.61 12.27
CA ASN A 73 2.55 5.98 11.91
C ASN A 73 1.26 6.04 11.08
N ILE A 74 0.75 4.90 10.60
CA ILE A 74 -0.42 4.87 9.73
C ILE A 74 -1.68 5.20 10.53
N ALA A 75 -2.42 6.21 10.09
CA ALA A 75 -3.69 6.61 10.68
C ALA A 75 -4.88 5.97 9.97
N SER A 76 -4.81 5.83 8.65
CA SER A 76 -5.93 5.37 7.83
C SER A 76 -5.43 4.55 6.64
N VAL A 77 -6.17 3.50 6.31
CA VAL A 77 -5.86 2.57 5.21
C VAL A 77 -7.10 2.39 4.34
N ARG A 78 -6.91 2.36 3.01
CA ARG A 78 -7.94 1.89 2.08
C ARG A 78 -7.44 0.66 1.36
N VAL A 79 -8.28 -0.38 1.31
CA VAL A 79 -7.98 -1.65 0.64
C VAL A 79 -8.96 -1.84 -0.51
N PHE A 80 -8.44 -2.12 -1.69
CA PHE A 80 -9.22 -2.33 -2.91
C PHE A 80 -8.99 -3.77 -3.39
N LEU A 81 -10.08 -4.53 -3.59
CA LEU A 81 -10.02 -5.94 -4.02
C LEU A 81 -10.82 -6.12 -5.31
N THR A 82 -10.24 -6.78 -6.31
CA THR A 82 -10.97 -7.11 -7.54
C THR A 82 -11.88 -8.32 -7.39
N GLN A 83 -11.60 -9.20 -6.41
CA GLN A 83 -12.40 -10.40 -6.12
C GLN A 83 -12.79 -10.39 -4.64
N PHE A 84 -13.55 -9.38 -4.24
CA PHE A 84 -13.83 -9.10 -2.83
C PHE A 84 -14.37 -10.32 -2.07
N LYS A 85 -15.44 -10.94 -2.57
CA LYS A 85 -16.08 -12.04 -1.86
C LYS A 85 -15.16 -13.25 -1.73
N ARG A 86 -14.37 -13.52 -2.76
CA ARG A 86 -13.43 -14.65 -2.75
C ARG A 86 -12.25 -14.42 -1.82
N ASP A 87 -11.72 -13.19 -1.78
CA ASP A 87 -10.39 -12.91 -1.24
C ASP A 87 -10.40 -12.21 0.12
N TYR A 88 -11.55 -11.72 0.57
CA TYR A 88 -11.62 -10.85 1.76
C TYR A 88 -11.05 -11.52 3.01
N ALA A 89 -11.47 -12.75 3.31
CA ALA A 89 -11.02 -13.46 4.52
C ALA A 89 -9.52 -13.76 4.50
N ALA A 90 -8.99 -14.25 3.38
CA ALA A 90 -7.57 -14.56 3.25
C ALA A 90 -6.72 -13.29 3.31
N MET A 91 -7.17 -12.21 2.67
CA MET A 91 -6.51 -10.91 2.76
C MET A 91 -6.46 -10.43 4.21
N ASN A 92 -7.58 -10.50 4.93
CA ASN A 92 -7.64 -10.05 6.32
C ASN A 92 -6.66 -10.83 7.23
N ALA A 93 -6.50 -12.13 6.99
CA ALA A 93 -5.57 -12.94 7.77
C ALA A 93 -4.12 -12.46 7.61
N VAL A 94 -3.72 -12.13 6.38
CA VAL A 94 -2.39 -11.57 6.11
C VAL A 94 -2.27 -10.16 6.70
N TYR A 95 -3.25 -9.31 6.46
CA TYR A 95 -3.28 -7.93 6.94
C TYR A 95 -3.11 -7.88 8.47
N ALA A 96 -3.82 -8.74 9.19
CA ALA A 96 -3.77 -8.77 10.67
C ALA A 96 -2.37 -9.04 11.20
N ARG A 97 -1.54 -9.81 10.49
CA ARG A 97 -0.15 -10.07 10.90
C ARG A 97 0.73 -8.83 10.83
N HIS A 98 0.42 -7.91 9.91
CA HIS A 98 1.17 -6.66 9.77
C HIS A 98 0.73 -5.57 10.74
N PHE A 99 -0.46 -5.70 11.32
CA PHE A 99 -1.03 -4.77 12.29
C PHE A 99 -1.48 -5.53 13.54
N ALA A 100 -0.53 -6.23 14.17
CA ALA A 100 -0.83 -7.18 15.25
C ALA A 100 -1.19 -6.53 16.58
N GLY A 101 -0.96 -5.25 16.79
CA GLY A 101 -1.29 -4.54 18.02
C GLY A 101 -2.80 -4.36 18.21
N ALA A 102 -3.19 -3.95 19.40
CA ALA A 102 -4.58 -3.60 19.70
C ALA A 102 -5.01 -2.29 19.02
N ALA A 103 -4.06 -1.37 18.85
CA ALA A 103 -4.29 -0.10 18.17
C ALA A 103 -3.99 -0.26 16.67
N ARG A 104 -5.03 -0.32 15.88
CA ARG A 104 -4.94 -0.47 14.44
C ARG A 104 -5.45 0.78 13.73
N PRO A 105 -4.93 1.11 12.54
CA PRO A 105 -5.44 2.25 11.78
C PRO A 105 -6.92 2.06 11.41
N ALA A 106 -7.61 3.18 11.23
CA ALA A 106 -8.92 3.15 10.60
C ALA A 106 -8.79 2.54 9.21
N ARG A 107 -9.78 1.76 8.77
CA ARG A 107 -9.68 1.05 7.51
C ARG A 107 -11.03 0.98 6.80
N THR A 108 -10.98 1.12 5.47
CA THR A 108 -12.09 0.81 4.58
C THR A 108 -11.61 -0.18 3.53
N CYS A 109 -12.42 -1.20 3.24
CA CYS A 109 -12.16 -2.16 2.18
C CYS A 109 -13.37 -2.22 1.25
N VAL A 110 -13.11 -2.11 -0.06
CA VAL A 110 -14.15 -2.15 -1.08
C VAL A 110 -13.74 -3.06 -2.23
N GLY A 111 -14.75 -3.62 -2.91
CA GLY A 111 -14.57 -4.30 -4.18
C GLY A 111 -14.53 -3.30 -5.31
N VAL A 112 -13.66 -3.53 -6.29
CA VAL A 112 -13.51 -2.72 -7.49
C VAL A 112 -13.56 -3.60 -8.73
N THR A 113 -13.82 -3.01 -9.89
CA THR A 113 -13.92 -3.78 -11.13
C THR A 113 -12.57 -4.24 -11.66
N ASP A 114 -11.54 -3.40 -11.53
CA ASP A 114 -10.20 -3.68 -12.05
C ASP A 114 -9.15 -2.93 -11.25
N LEU A 115 -7.92 -3.44 -11.29
CA LEU A 115 -6.74 -2.77 -10.76
C LEU A 115 -5.62 -2.83 -11.80
N VAL A 116 -4.61 -1.98 -11.65
CA VAL A 116 -3.46 -1.92 -12.54
C VAL A 116 -2.78 -3.30 -12.62
N ARG A 117 -2.38 -3.70 -13.82
CA ARG A 117 -1.68 -4.95 -14.10
C ARG A 117 -2.44 -6.19 -13.61
N ASP A 118 -3.77 -6.14 -13.62
CA ASP A 118 -4.64 -7.22 -13.13
C ASP A 118 -4.33 -7.64 -11.69
N ALA A 119 -3.87 -6.72 -10.86
CA ALA A 119 -3.63 -6.99 -9.45
C ALA A 119 -4.92 -7.38 -8.75
N LEU A 120 -4.82 -8.27 -7.77
CA LEU A 120 -5.96 -8.68 -6.94
C LEU A 120 -6.23 -7.69 -5.81
N ILE A 121 -5.23 -6.90 -5.44
CA ILE A 121 -5.28 -5.98 -4.30
C ILE A 121 -4.46 -4.72 -4.58
N GLU A 122 -4.97 -3.61 -4.09
CA GLU A 122 -4.22 -2.36 -3.97
C GLU A 122 -4.53 -1.75 -2.61
N ILE A 123 -3.53 -1.14 -1.98
CA ILE A 123 -3.69 -0.51 -0.67
C ILE A 123 -3.02 0.86 -0.71
N ASP A 124 -3.72 1.88 -0.22
CA ASP A 124 -3.11 3.16 0.08
C ASP A 124 -3.27 3.50 1.56
N CYS A 125 -2.54 4.49 2.02
CA CYS A 125 -2.63 4.89 3.41
C CYS A 125 -2.31 6.37 3.61
N VAL A 126 -2.72 6.87 4.77
CA VAL A 126 -2.33 8.17 5.30
C VAL A 126 -1.61 7.93 6.62
N ALA A 127 -0.38 8.43 6.71
CA ALA A 127 0.44 8.33 7.91
C ALA A 127 0.58 9.71 8.57
N LYS A 128 0.92 9.73 9.84
CA LYS A 128 1.16 10.96 10.60
C LYS A 128 2.55 10.91 11.23
N ARG A 129 3.37 11.95 10.95
CA ARG A 129 4.64 12.13 11.63
C ARG A 129 4.48 12.42 13.10
#